data_5d448d1a6a09669817d58b475a7a20bf
#
_entry.id   5d448d1a6a09669817d58b475a7a20bf
#
_cell.length_a   1.000
_cell.length_b   1.000
_cell.length_c   1.000
_cell.angle_alpha   90.00
_cell.angle_beta   90.00
_cell.angle_gamma   90.00
#
_symmetry.space_group_name_H-M   'P 1'
#
loop_
_entity.id
_entity.type
_entity.pdbx_description
1 polymer ?
#
loop_
_entity_poly.entity_id
_entity_poly.type
_entity_poly.pdbx_seq_one_letter_code
_entity_poly.pdbx_strand_id
1 'polypeptide(L)'
;MEMFAAIAAEDRYRFDLESKAYAFALAGQLPLGKHQLAINLLPGSLYHHPDAVGWLMDSLLAAGLRPDQVLIEVTETEVITCFDQFRKVLKALRVAGMKLAIDDFGAGYSGLSLLTRFQPDKSKWMRNWCAISILAAPTGDCRLGVRCCEDLGITVVAEGVETLEEWCWLQSVGIRLFQGFLFSRPCLNGIGEICWPV
;
A
#
# COMPACT_ATOMS: atom_id res chain seq x y z
N MET A 1 -16.37 -0.47 0.88
CA MET A 1 -16.56 0.28 2.17
C MET A 1 -17.79 -0.15 2.96
N GLU A 2 -18.88 -0.58 2.34
CA GLU A 2 -20.13 -0.97 3.04
C GLU A 2 -19.96 -2.17 4.00
N MET A 3 -19.13 -3.15 3.66
CA MET A 3 -18.96 -4.36 4.47
C MET A 3 -18.34 -4.07 5.86
N PHE A 4 -17.36 -3.17 5.94
CA PHE A 4 -16.76 -2.77 7.22
C PHE A 4 -17.71 -1.94 8.12
N ALA A 5 -18.68 -1.26 7.53
CA ALA A 5 -19.68 -0.50 8.28
C ALA A 5 -20.70 -1.39 9.02
N ALA A 6 -20.87 -2.65 8.59
CA ALA A 6 -21.76 -3.62 9.21
C ALA A 6 -21.10 -4.41 10.36
N ILE A 7 -19.79 -4.27 10.57
CA ILE A 7 -19.02 -5.01 11.58
C ILE A 7 -18.99 -4.18 12.87
N ALA A 8 -19.23 -4.84 14.02
CA ALA A 8 -19.09 -4.19 15.32
C ALA A 8 -17.67 -3.65 15.49
N ALA A 9 -17.52 -2.47 16.09
CA ALA A 9 -16.22 -1.78 16.21
C ALA A 9 -15.17 -2.66 16.92
N GLU A 10 -15.60 -3.50 17.88
CA GLU A 10 -14.77 -4.42 18.65
C GLU A 10 -14.23 -5.60 17.80
N ASP A 11 -14.97 -6.02 16.76
CA ASP A 11 -14.60 -7.13 15.87
C ASP A 11 -13.83 -6.67 14.64
N ARG A 12 -13.76 -5.37 14.38
CA ARG A 12 -13.22 -4.80 13.14
C ARG A 12 -11.79 -5.24 12.84
N TYR A 13 -10.93 -5.17 13.82
CA TYR A 13 -9.51 -5.52 13.64
C TYR A 13 -9.29 -7.02 13.47
N ARG A 14 -10.07 -7.83 14.19
CA ARG A 14 -10.04 -9.29 14.01
C ARG A 14 -10.51 -9.68 12.63
N PHE A 15 -11.66 -9.16 12.20
CA PHE A 15 -12.20 -9.42 10.86
C PHE A 15 -11.25 -8.96 9.75
N ASP A 16 -10.66 -7.76 9.90
CA ASP A 16 -9.69 -7.26 8.92
C ASP A 16 -8.53 -8.23 8.78
N LEU A 17 -7.92 -8.68 9.86
CA LEU A 17 -6.82 -9.65 9.83
C LEU A 17 -7.26 -10.97 9.22
N GLU A 18 -8.36 -11.58 9.71
CA GLU A 18 -8.85 -12.88 9.26
C GLU A 18 -9.24 -12.87 7.77
N SER A 19 -9.73 -11.74 7.25
CA SER A 19 -10.07 -11.58 5.83
C SER A 19 -8.87 -11.79 4.90
N LYS A 20 -7.63 -11.62 5.39
CA LYS A 20 -6.42 -11.77 4.57
C LYS A 20 -6.16 -13.21 4.15
N ALA A 21 -6.62 -14.20 4.93
CA ALA A 21 -6.53 -15.62 4.53
C ALA A 21 -7.25 -15.88 3.19
N TYR A 22 -8.41 -15.25 2.99
CA TYR A 22 -9.14 -15.36 1.73
C TYR A 22 -8.38 -14.69 0.57
N ALA A 23 -7.80 -13.52 0.81
CA ALA A 23 -7.00 -12.82 -0.18
C ALA A 23 -5.77 -13.64 -0.59
N PHE A 24 -5.07 -14.23 0.38
CA PHE A 24 -3.94 -15.12 0.11
C PHE A 24 -4.35 -16.39 -0.64
N ALA A 25 -5.45 -17.04 -0.23
CA ALA A 25 -5.94 -18.24 -0.90
C ALA A 25 -6.32 -17.99 -2.36
N LEU A 26 -6.93 -16.84 -2.67
CA LEU A 26 -7.21 -16.42 -4.04
C LEU A 26 -5.92 -16.11 -4.81
N ALA A 27 -5.01 -15.36 -4.21
CA ALA A 27 -3.76 -14.97 -4.84
C ALA A 27 -2.85 -16.17 -5.13
N GLY A 28 -2.85 -17.20 -4.27
CA GLY A 28 -2.12 -18.44 -4.49
C GLY A 28 -2.58 -19.24 -5.71
N GLN A 29 -3.79 -18.97 -6.22
CA GLN A 29 -4.33 -19.57 -7.45
C GLN A 29 -3.97 -18.76 -8.72
N LEU A 30 -3.42 -17.55 -8.55
CA LEU A 30 -3.09 -16.67 -9.67
C LEU A 30 -1.62 -16.84 -10.09
N PRO A 31 -1.30 -16.63 -11.37
CA PRO A 31 0.07 -16.72 -11.88
C PRO A 31 0.87 -15.46 -11.50
N LEU A 32 1.10 -15.23 -10.21
CA LEU A 32 1.79 -14.04 -9.71
C LEU A 32 3.25 -13.94 -10.20
N GLY A 33 3.94 -15.06 -10.42
CA GLY A 33 5.33 -15.07 -10.87
C GLY A 33 6.24 -14.23 -9.98
N LYS A 34 6.73 -13.10 -10.52
CA LYS A 34 7.58 -12.13 -9.81
C LYS A 34 6.79 -10.94 -9.21
N HIS A 35 5.50 -10.89 -9.47
CA HIS A 35 4.66 -9.79 -9.00
C HIS A 35 4.41 -9.88 -7.50
N GLN A 36 4.14 -8.73 -6.89
CA GLN A 36 3.79 -8.62 -5.48
C GLN A 36 2.27 -8.50 -5.34
N LEU A 37 1.74 -9.16 -4.33
CA LEU A 37 0.39 -8.98 -3.85
C LEU A 37 0.38 -7.85 -2.84
N ALA A 38 -0.30 -6.77 -3.14
CA ALA A 38 -0.56 -5.70 -2.20
C ALA A 38 -1.87 -5.99 -1.43
N ILE A 39 -1.83 -5.89 -0.12
CA ILE A 39 -3.01 -6.08 0.74
C ILE A 39 -3.11 -4.94 1.75
N ASN A 40 -4.28 -4.30 1.77
CA ASN A 40 -4.59 -3.31 2.79
C ASN A 40 -4.79 -3.98 4.14
N LEU A 41 -4.23 -3.39 5.18
CA LEU A 41 -4.37 -3.85 6.55
C LEU A 41 -4.48 -2.65 7.49
N LEU A 42 -5.49 -2.67 8.36
CA LEU A 42 -5.64 -1.62 9.37
C LEU A 42 -4.47 -1.68 10.37
N PRO A 43 -3.81 -0.57 10.71
CA PRO A 43 -2.77 -0.54 11.74
C PRO A 43 -3.18 -1.26 13.02
N GLY A 44 -4.43 -1.04 13.47
CA GLY A 44 -4.99 -1.69 14.66
C GLY A 44 -4.99 -3.22 14.60
N SER A 45 -5.22 -3.81 13.41
CA SER A 45 -5.21 -5.25 13.22
C SER A 45 -3.86 -5.88 13.54
N LEU A 46 -2.78 -5.12 13.35
CA LEU A 46 -1.41 -5.56 13.60
C LEU A 46 -1.05 -5.61 15.08
N TYR A 47 -1.56 -4.70 15.92
CA TYR A 47 -1.14 -4.62 17.32
C TYR A 47 -2.22 -5.01 18.33
N HIS A 48 -3.48 -5.16 17.92
CA HIS A 48 -4.53 -5.70 18.79
C HIS A 48 -4.58 -7.24 18.77
N HIS A 49 -4.03 -7.90 17.75
CA HIS A 49 -3.92 -9.35 17.73
C HIS A 49 -2.56 -9.79 18.31
N PRO A 50 -2.54 -10.72 19.29
CA PRO A 50 -1.31 -11.11 20.00
C PRO A 50 -0.20 -11.64 19.09
N ASP A 51 -0.56 -12.32 18.01
CA ASP A 51 0.37 -12.91 17.03
C ASP A 51 -0.11 -12.66 15.60
N ALA A 52 -0.30 -11.37 15.25
CA ALA A 52 -0.72 -11.00 13.89
C ALA A 52 0.28 -11.45 12.82
N VAL A 53 1.57 -11.37 13.10
CA VAL A 53 2.63 -11.72 12.14
C VAL A 53 2.66 -13.23 11.89
N GLY A 54 2.60 -14.04 12.95
CA GLY A 54 2.54 -15.49 12.82
C GLY A 54 1.32 -15.92 12.03
N TRP A 55 0.16 -15.36 12.36
CA TRP A 55 -1.09 -15.66 11.66
C TRP A 55 -1.03 -15.30 10.16
N LEU A 56 -0.48 -14.13 9.80
CA LEU A 56 -0.27 -13.73 8.40
C LEU A 56 0.69 -14.70 7.70
N MET A 57 1.79 -15.07 8.36
CA MET A 57 2.77 -16.00 7.82
C MET A 57 2.17 -17.37 7.54
N ASP A 58 1.47 -17.94 8.50
CA ASP A 58 0.82 -19.25 8.35
C ASP A 58 -0.20 -19.24 7.20
N SER A 59 -1.01 -18.17 7.12
CA SER A 59 -2.03 -18.02 6.08
C SER A 59 -1.41 -17.88 4.69
N LEU A 60 -0.35 -17.09 4.52
CA LEU A 60 0.30 -16.92 3.21
C LEU A 60 1.05 -18.18 2.77
N LEU A 61 1.73 -18.86 3.70
CA LEU A 61 2.45 -20.10 3.39
C LEU A 61 1.48 -21.24 3.03
N ALA A 62 0.34 -21.33 3.71
CA ALA A 62 -0.73 -22.26 3.37
C ALA A 62 -1.30 -22.05 1.96
N ALA A 63 -1.27 -20.79 1.48
CA ALA A 63 -1.65 -20.42 0.12
C ALA A 63 -0.52 -20.63 -0.93
N GLY A 64 0.65 -21.12 -0.53
CA GLY A 64 1.80 -21.32 -1.41
C GLY A 64 2.52 -20.03 -1.84
N LEU A 65 2.26 -18.92 -1.12
CA LEU A 65 2.91 -17.64 -1.38
C LEU A 65 4.23 -17.53 -0.61
N ARG A 66 5.14 -16.70 -1.10
CA ARG A 66 6.36 -16.33 -0.37
C ARG A 66 6.20 -14.97 0.30
N PRO A 67 6.82 -14.76 1.47
CA PRO A 67 6.73 -13.47 2.18
C PRO A 67 7.17 -12.26 1.34
N ASP A 68 8.20 -12.42 0.50
CA ASP A 68 8.71 -11.36 -0.40
C ASP A 68 7.73 -10.97 -1.52
N GLN A 69 6.71 -11.79 -1.75
CA GLN A 69 5.60 -11.49 -2.67
C GLN A 69 4.49 -10.65 -2.03
N VAL A 70 4.52 -10.44 -0.70
CA VAL A 70 3.47 -9.71 0.01
C VAL A 70 3.94 -8.31 0.38
N LEU A 71 3.14 -7.30 -0.01
CA LEU A 71 3.27 -5.90 0.36
C LEU A 71 2.08 -5.55 1.26
N ILE A 72 2.34 -5.28 2.53
CA ILE A 72 1.33 -4.81 3.48
C ILE A 72 1.15 -3.31 3.30
N GLU A 73 -0.05 -2.88 2.98
CA GLU A 73 -0.41 -1.47 2.80
C GLU A 73 -1.18 -0.96 4.01
N VAL A 74 -0.71 0.13 4.58
CA VAL A 74 -1.30 0.78 5.77
C VAL A 74 -1.71 2.19 5.38
N THR A 75 -2.96 2.56 5.63
CA THR A 75 -3.47 3.89 5.29
C THR A 75 -2.92 4.97 6.20
N GLU A 76 -2.62 6.17 5.64
CA GLU A 76 -2.19 7.33 6.43
C GLU A 76 -3.27 7.81 7.40
N THR A 77 -4.54 7.62 7.07
CA THR A 77 -5.68 8.22 7.77
C THR A 77 -6.03 7.54 9.09
N GLU A 78 -5.58 6.30 9.33
CA GLU A 78 -5.87 5.63 10.59
C GLU A 78 -4.91 6.08 11.70
N VAL A 79 -5.49 6.52 12.82
CA VAL A 79 -4.72 6.98 13.98
C VAL A 79 -3.99 5.82 14.66
N ILE A 80 -2.66 5.85 14.61
CA ILE A 80 -1.82 4.88 15.32
C ILE A 80 -1.71 5.33 16.78
N THR A 81 -2.45 4.67 17.68
CA THR A 81 -2.47 5.01 19.10
C THR A 81 -1.27 4.46 19.87
N CYS A 82 -0.69 3.34 19.43
CA CYS A 82 0.39 2.62 20.10
C CYS A 82 1.63 2.50 19.21
N PHE A 83 2.35 3.60 18.94
CA PHE A 83 3.50 3.63 18.03
C PHE A 83 4.60 2.62 18.35
N ASP A 84 4.90 2.37 19.62
CA ASP A 84 5.96 1.43 19.99
C ASP A 84 5.59 -0.02 19.70
N GLN A 85 4.34 -0.40 19.93
CA GLN A 85 3.84 -1.74 19.56
C GLN A 85 3.81 -1.88 18.04
N PHE A 86 3.26 -0.90 17.34
CA PHE A 86 3.21 -0.88 15.90
C PHE A 86 4.60 -1.04 15.28
N ARG A 87 5.60 -0.29 15.76
CA ARG A 87 6.98 -0.39 15.29
C ARG A 87 7.59 -1.79 15.51
N LYS A 88 7.28 -2.44 16.64
CA LYS A 88 7.73 -3.83 16.89
C LYS A 88 7.15 -4.80 15.86
N VAL A 89 5.86 -4.68 15.57
CA VAL A 89 5.18 -5.52 14.57
C VAL A 89 5.73 -5.28 13.16
N LEU A 90 5.94 -4.01 12.76
CA LEU A 90 6.56 -3.69 11.47
C LEU A 90 7.94 -4.32 11.32
N LYS A 91 8.75 -4.27 12.39
CA LYS A 91 10.06 -4.94 12.39
C LYS A 91 9.91 -6.45 12.22
N ALA A 92 8.94 -7.06 12.89
CA ALA A 92 8.68 -8.50 12.77
C ALA A 92 8.21 -8.88 11.34
N LEU A 93 7.34 -8.09 10.71
CA LEU A 93 6.94 -8.28 9.30
C LEU A 93 8.14 -8.23 8.34
N ARG A 94 9.04 -7.27 8.52
CA ARG A 94 10.28 -7.18 7.72
C ARG A 94 11.21 -8.37 7.94
N VAL A 95 11.39 -8.80 9.18
CA VAL A 95 12.19 -9.99 9.51
C VAL A 95 11.57 -11.24 8.87
N ALA A 96 10.24 -11.32 8.80
CA ALA A 96 9.52 -12.37 8.10
C ALA A 96 9.65 -12.29 6.57
N GLY A 97 10.22 -11.20 6.01
CA GLY A 97 10.45 -11.00 4.58
C GLY A 97 9.36 -10.25 3.83
N MET A 98 8.29 -9.81 4.50
CA MET A 98 7.22 -9.01 3.89
C MET A 98 7.69 -7.56 3.68
N LYS A 99 7.11 -6.89 2.68
CA LYS A 99 7.31 -5.48 2.40
C LYS A 99 6.17 -4.64 2.94
N LEU A 100 6.45 -3.36 3.15
CA LEU A 100 5.52 -2.41 3.77
C LEU A 100 5.32 -1.20 2.87
N ALA A 101 4.08 -0.73 2.76
CA ALA A 101 3.75 0.51 2.08
C ALA A 101 2.84 1.40 2.94
N ILE A 102 2.95 2.70 2.72
CA ILE A 102 1.93 3.67 3.15
C ILE A 102 1.00 3.89 1.97
N ASP A 103 -0.30 3.73 2.21
CA ASP A 103 -1.36 3.99 1.24
C ASP A 103 -1.99 5.36 1.46
N ASP A 104 -2.58 5.94 0.41
CA ASP A 104 -3.24 7.25 0.42
C ASP A 104 -2.35 8.39 0.96
N PHE A 105 -1.03 8.33 0.74
CA PHE A 105 -0.10 9.35 1.24
C PHE A 105 -0.45 10.74 0.70
N GLY A 106 -0.53 11.71 1.62
CA GLY A 106 -0.91 13.09 1.34
C GLY A 106 -2.39 13.40 1.54
N ALA A 107 -3.22 12.40 1.89
CA ALA A 107 -4.61 12.62 2.26
C ALA A 107 -4.81 13.06 3.72
N GLY A 108 -3.80 12.84 4.57
CA GLY A 108 -3.83 13.12 6.00
C GLY A 108 -2.87 14.22 6.44
N TYR A 109 -2.75 14.37 7.76
CA TYR A 109 -1.88 15.38 8.40
C TYR A 109 -0.51 14.84 8.81
N SER A 110 -0.26 13.55 8.70
CA SER A 110 0.95 12.91 9.23
C SER A 110 2.18 13.06 8.35
N GLY A 111 1.99 13.16 7.05
CA GLY A 111 2.99 13.52 6.04
C GLY A 111 4.38 12.91 6.25
N LEU A 112 5.42 13.73 6.10
CA LEU A 112 6.83 13.33 6.22
C LEU A 112 7.19 12.71 7.58
N SER A 113 6.47 13.06 8.67
CA SER A 113 6.68 12.46 10.00
C SER A 113 6.37 10.95 9.99
N LEU A 114 5.36 10.53 9.23
CA LEU A 114 5.03 9.12 9.10
C LEU A 114 6.10 8.38 8.28
N LEU A 115 6.57 8.95 7.18
CA LEU A 115 7.66 8.35 6.36
C LEU A 115 8.92 8.09 7.18
N THR A 116 9.34 9.05 8.01
CA THR A 116 10.56 8.93 8.82
C THR A 116 10.43 7.93 9.96
N ARG A 117 9.24 7.81 10.56
CA ARG A 117 8.98 6.88 11.67
C ARG A 117 8.67 5.46 11.21
N PHE A 118 7.94 5.34 10.11
CA PHE A 118 7.50 4.08 9.55
C PHE A 118 8.55 3.46 8.64
N GLN A 119 9.28 4.29 7.87
CA GLN A 119 10.27 3.89 6.87
C GLN A 119 9.76 2.77 5.96
N PRO A 120 8.69 3.01 5.18
CA PRO A 120 8.11 1.99 4.31
C PRO A 120 9.07 1.65 3.15
N ASP A 121 8.87 0.50 2.52
CA ASP A 121 9.52 0.17 1.25
C ASP A 121 8.91 0.96 0.09
N LYS A 122 7.60 1.24 0.19
CA LYS A 122 6.86 2.02 -0.82
C LYS A 122 5.95 3.06 -0.17
N SER A 123 5.68 4.14 -0.90
CA SER A 123 4.64 5.12 -0.58
C SER A 123 3.75 5.33 -1.80
N LYS A 124 2.44 5.14 -1.63
CA LYS A 124 1.44 5.23 -2.68
C LYS A 124 0.78 6.61 -2.59
N TRP A 125 0.90 7.37 -3.66
CA TRP A 125 0.49 8.76 -3.70
C TRP A 125 -0.73 8.93 -4.59
N MET A 126 -1.80 9.46 -4.01
CA MET A 126 -3.01 9.75 -4.77
C MET A 126 -2.76 10.79 -5.85
N ARG A 127 -3.37 10.60 -7.03
CA ARG A 127 -3.30 11.56 -8.14
C ARG A 127 -3.66 12.98 -7.73
N ASN A 128 -4.61 13.17 -6.82
CA ASN A 128 -5.05 14.49 -6.37
C ASN A 128 -3.94 15.28 -5.69
N TRP A 129 -3.03 14.62 -4.98
CA TRP A 129 -1.87 15.26 -4.39
C TRP A 129 -0.89 15.76 -5.46
N CYS A 130 -0.76 14.98 -6.54
CA CYS A 130 0.03 15.37 -7.70
C CYS A 130 -0.74 16.32 -8.64
N ALA A 131 -2.07 16.19 -8.76
CA ALA A 131 -2.91 17.01 -9.66
C ALA A 131 -3.05 18.47 -9.18
N ILE A 132 -3.05 18.72 -7.88
CA ILE A 132 -2.96 20.08 -7.33
C ILE A 132 -1.72 20.79 -7.87
N SER A 133 -0.64 20.04 -8.08
CA SER A 133 0.60 20.53 -8.69
C SER A 133 0.49 20.74 -10.21
N ILE A 134 -0.43 20.04 -10.92
CA ILE A 134 -0.64 20.22 -12.36
C ILE A 134 -1.45 21.49 -12.67
N LEU A 135 -2.45 21.81 -11.83
CA LEU A 135 -3.40 22.90 -12.08
C LEU A 135 -2.98 24.24 -11.44
N ALA A 136 -2.18 24.21 -10.36
CA ALA A 136 -1.89 25.39 -9.52
C ALA A 136 -0.50 26.01 -9.71
N ALA A 137 0.19 25.73 -10.81
CA ALA A 137 1.60 26.00 -11.10
C ALA A 137 2.49 24.78 -10.81
N PRO A 138 3.62 24.59 -11.50
CA PRO A 138 4.55 23.49 -11.25
C PRO A 138 5.17 23.69 -9.87
N THR A 139 4.42 23.31 -8.85
CA THR A 139 4.89 23.44 -7.48
C THR A 139 6.01 22.42 -7.28
N GLY A 140 7.14 22.91 -6.82
CA GLY A 140 8.29 22.09 -6.46
C GLY A 140 7.97 20.98 -5.45
N ASP A 141 6.77 20.98 -4.87
CA ASP A 141 6.35 20.11 -3.79
C ASP A 141 6.33 18.63 -4.16
N CYS A 142 5.77 18.25 -5.31
CA CYS A 142 5.76 16.85 -5.73
C CYS A 142 7.17 16.35 -6.06
N ARG A 143 7.99 17.13 -6.77
CA ARG A 143 9.39 16.80 -7.07
C ARG A 143 10.24 16.69 -5.82
N LEU A 144 10.08 17.63 -4.89
CA LEU A 144 10.78 17.60 -3.60
C LEU A 144 10.37 16.38 -2.77
N GLY A 145 9.08 16.06 -2.75
CA GLY A 145 8.57 14.87 -2.08
C GLY A 145 9.11 13.58 -2.67
N VAL A 146 9.10 13.43 -4.01
CA VAL A 146 9.70 12.27 -4.71
C VAL A 146 11.17 12.14 -4.35
N ARG A 147 11.92 13.23 -4.42
CA ARG A 147 13.34 13.24 -4.09
C ARG A 147 13.60 12.91 -2.61
N CYS A 148 12.77 13.39 -1.70
CA CYS A 148 12.84 13.03 -0.29
C CYS A 148 12.61 11.52 -0.08
N CYS A 149 11.64 10.93 -0.77
CA CYS A 149 11.41 9.48 -0.74
C CYS A 149 12.62 8.71 -1.30
N GLU A 150 13.19 9.15 -2.42
CA GLU A 150 14.40 8.55 -3.00
C GLU A 150 15.57 8.59 -2.02
N ASP A 151 15.83 9.74 -1.38
CA ASP A 151 16.91 9.90 -0.37
C ASP A 151 16.69 9.00 0.85
N LEU A 152 15.43 8.68 1.19
CA LEU A 152 15.07 7.74 2.26
C LEU A 152 15.03 6.27 1.79
N GLY A 153 15.28 5.98 0.52
CA GLY A 153 15.19 4.64 -0.06
C GLY A 153 13.75 4.13 -0.22
N ILE A 154 12.76 5.05 -0.25
CA ILE A 154 11.34 4.73 -0.39
C ILE A 154 10.93 4.84 -1.86
N THR A 155 10.34 3.79 -2.41
CA THR A 155 9.83 3.82 -3.78
C THR A 155 8.45 4.46 -3.83
N VAL A 156 8.28 5.49 -4.66
CA VAL A 156 6.97 6.13 -4.86
C VAL A 156 6.16 5.39 -5.93
N VAL A 157 4.89 5.14 -5.64
CA VAL A 157 3.89 4.62 -6.58
C VAL A 157 2.82 5.68 -6.77
N ALA A 158 2.57 6.12 -7.99
CA ALA A 158 1.45 7.02 -8.29
C ALA A 158 0.18 6.21 -8.55
N GLU A 159 -0.89 6.58 -7.87
CA GLU A 159 -2.17 5.90 -7.94
C GLU A 159 -3.26 6.71 -8.63
N GLY A 160 -4.26 6.00 -9.15
CA GLY A 160 -5.42 6.60 -9.81
C GLY A 160 -5.07 7.28 -11.12
N VAL A 161 -4.00 6.86 -11.81
CA VAL A 161 -3.60 7.41 -13.11
C VAL A 161 -4.61 6.98 -14.18
N GLU A 162 -5.27 7.95 -14.81
CA GLU A 162 -6.35 7.70 -15.76
C GLU A 162 -6.04 8.22 -17.16
N THR A 163 -5.16 9.22 -17.29
CA THR A 163 -4.84 9.85 -18.58
C THR A 163 -3.36 9.77 -18.94
N LEU A 164 -3.08 9.88 -20.25
CA LEU A 164 -1.71 9.90 -20.77
C LEU A 164 -0.93 11.14 -20.26
N GLU A 165 -1.60 12.28 -20.17
CA GLU A 165 -1.01 13.52 -19.69
C GLU A 165 -0.56 13.42 -18.23
N GLU A 166 -1.39 12.81 -17.36
CA GLU A 166 -1.04 12.52 -15.97
C GLU A 166 0.20 11.64 -15.90
N TRP A 167 0.21 10.54 -16.66
CA TRP A 167 1.33 9.61 -16.70
C TRP A 167 2.63 10.28 -17.17
N CYS A 168 2.60 11.03 -18.28
CA CYS A 168 3.76 11.74 -18.78
C CYS A 168 4.31 12.73 -17.76
N TRP A 169 3.43 13.48 -17.09
CA TRP A 169 3.84 14.41 -16.07
C TRP A 169 4.47 13.71 -14.87
N LEU A 170 3.84 12.65 -14.34
CA LEU A 170 4.34 11.85 -13.22
C LEU A 170 5.73 11.23 -13.53
N GLN A 171 5.93 10.76 -14.77
CA GLN A 171 7.25 10.32 -15.22
C GLN A 171 8.28 11.46 -15.22
N SER A 172 7.87 12.67 -15.62
CA SER A 172 8.76 13.83 -15.67
C SER A 172 9.25 14.29 -14.30
N VAL A 173 8.50 14.01 -13.22
CA VAL A 173 8.90 14.30 -11.84
C VAL A 173 9.68 13.16 -11.16
N GLY A 174 9.95 12.07 -11.87
CA GLY A 174 10.81 10.99 -11.39
C GLY A 174 10.07 9.70 -10.99
N ILE A 175 8.74 9.68 -10.93
CA ILE A 175 7.98 8.47 -10.58
C ILE A 175 8.12 7.40 -11.66
N ARG A 176 8.25 6.15 -11.25
CA ARG A 176 8.47 5.00 -12.14
C ARG A 176 7.46 3.86 -11.96
N LEU A 177 6.70 3.86 -10.86
CA LEU A 177 5.64 2.89 -10.61
C LEU A 177 4.29 3.59 -10.64
N PHE A 178 3.34 2.97 -11.32
CA PHE A 178 2.02 3.55 -11.58
C PHE A 178 0.93 2.52 -11.35
N GLN A 179 -0.21 2.98 -10.84
CA GLN A 179 -1.43 2.20 -10.70
C GLN A 179 -2.61 3.07 -11.16
N GLY A 180 -3.50 2.52 -12.00
CA GLY A 180 -4.68 3.26 -12.44
C GLY A 180 -5.33 2.66 -13.68
N PHE A 181 -6.50 3.19 -14.02
CA PHE A 181 -7.32 2.69 -15.12
C PHE A 181 -6.71 2.94 -16.51
N LEU A 182 -5.71 3.80 -16.59
CA LEU A 182 -4.91 3.96 -17.81
C LEU A 182 -4.22 2.65 -18.21
N PHE A 183 -3.79 1.85 -17.22
CA PHE A 183 -2.99 0.63 -17.45
C PHE A 183 -3.83 -0.63 -17.39
N SER A 184 -4.72 -0.74 -16.40
CA SER A 184 -5.59 -1.90 -16.22
C SER A 184 -6.77 -1.57 -15.31
N ARG A 185 -7.88 -2.24 -15.54
CA ARG A 185 -9.05 -2.18 -14.64
C ARG A 185 -9.06 -3.40 -13.72
N PRO A 186 -9.62 -3.29 -12.51
CA PRO A 186 -9.79 -4.44 -11.63
C PRO A 186 -10.55 -5.58 -12.32
N CYS A 187 -10.05 -6.80 -12.12
CA CYS A 187 -10.67 -8.02 -12.61
C CYS A 187 -11.04 -8.91 -11.41
N LEU A 188 -12.28 -9.40 -11.39
CA LEU A 188 -12.73 -10.27 -10.30
C LEU A 188 -12.00 -11.62 -10.39
N ASN A 189 -11.39 -12.05 -9.28
CA ASN A 189 -10.65 -13.31 -9.15
C ASN A 189 -9.59 -13.52 -10.23
N GLY A 190 -8.95 -12.43 -10.70
CA GLY A 190 -7.97 -12.50 -11.77
C GLY A 190 -7.01 -11.32 -11.79
N ILE A 191 -6.06 -11.37 -12.71
CA ILE A 191 -5.17 -10.27 -13.05
C ILE A 191 -5.65 -9.70 -14.38
N GLY A 192 -6.03 -8.41 -14.39
CA GLY A 192 -6.43 -7.70 -15.59
C GLY A 192 -5.28 -7.62 -16.61
N GLU A 193 -5.62 -7.55 -17.89
CA GLU A 193 -4.64 -7.29 -18.94
C GLU A 193 -4.04 -5.89 -18.75
N ILE A 194 -2.72 -5.80 -18.85
CA ILE A 194 -2.01 -4.53 -18.72
C ILE A 194 -1.80 -3.94 -20.12
N CYS A 195 -2.39 -2.77 -20.35
CA CYS A 195 -2.22 -2.00 -21.57
C CYS A 195 -1.26 -0.83 -21.29
N TRP A 196 -0.09 -0.84 -21.91
CA TRP A 196 0.84 0.28 -21.84
C TRP A 196 0.45 1.32 -22.89
N PRO A 197 0.32 2.60 -22.51
CA PRO A 197 0.11 3.68 -23.48
C PRO A 197 1.34 3.77 -24.40
N VAL A 198 1.08 3.85 -25.72
CA VAL A 198 2.11 3.96 -26.78
C VAL A 198 2.33 5.43 -27.13
#